data_21582b1c85f9c2eba6767a14eb9b7573
#
_entry.id   21582b1c85f9c2eba6767a14eb9b7573
#
_cell.length_a   1.000
_cell.length_b   1.000
_cell.length_c   1.000
_cell.angle_alpha   90.00
_cell.angle_beta   90.00
_cell.angle_gamma   90.00
#
_symmetry.space_group_name_H-M   'P 1'
#
loop_
_entity.id
_entity.type
_entity.pdbx_description
1 polymer ?
#
loop_
_entity_poly.entity_id
_entity_poly.type
_entity_poly.pdbx_seq_one_letter_code
_entity_poly.pdbx_strand_id
1 'polypeptide(L)'
;YDSNFSVITISASDVLEASTGISYSKANLLAALLRANNLYTGFCYIRIKHKGGLMAMHALNAVYHPDLKKWIRLDARGNKYGGFNADYTHNETQMGHVIDSAAGEYEFNDLIAVPLPSTMRVLEQSTNFYKMYFNDMPDYDA
;
A
#
# COMPACT_ATOMS: atom_id res chain seq x y z
N TYR A 1 0.26 3.84 12.23
CA TYR A 1 1.62 3.31 12.44
C TYR A 1 1.57 2.38 13.62
N ASP A 2 1.93 1.14 13.36
CA ASP A 2 2.02 0.14 14.40
C ASP A 2 3.19 0.50 15.31
N SER A 3 3.03 0.30 16.60
CA SER A 3 4.03 0.66 17.63
C SER A 3 5.30 -0.20 17.57
N ASN A 4 5.34 -1.22 16.73
CA ASN A 4 6.48 -2.14 16.62
C ASN A 4 7.27 -1.90 15.33
N PHE A 5 8.03 -0.79 15.29
CA PHE A 5 8.86 -0.38 14.15
C PHE A 5 10.14 -1.22 13.95
N SER A 6 10.30 -2.33 14.64
CA SER A 6 11.51 -3.16 14.51
C SER A 6 11.31 -4.34 13.56
N VAL A 7 10.08 -4.66 13.17
CA VAL A 7 9.76 -5.85 12.37
C VAL A 7 9.48 -5.46 10.93
N ILE A 8 10.21 -6.07 9.99
CA ILE A 8 9.93 -6.00 8.56
C ILE A 8 9.12 -7.23 8.19
N THR A 9 7.87 -7.02 7.80
CA THR A 9 6.99 -8.09 7.29
C THR A 9 6.97 -8.05 5.77
N ILE A 10 6.91 -9.22 5.13
CA ILE A 10 6.99 -9.35 3.67
C ILE A 10 5.70 -9.97 3.12
N SER A 11 5.44 -11.22 3.50
CA SER A 11 4.28 -11.97 3.04
C SER A 11 2.99 -11.59 3.78
N ALA A 12 1.86 -12.02 3.23
CA ALA A 12 0.57 -11.91 3.90
C ALA A 12 0.57 -12.62 5.26
N SER A 13 1.19 -13.79 5.36
CA SER A 13 1.31 -14.55 6.61
C SER A 13 2.14 -13.82 7.65
N ASP A 14 3.24 -13.19 7.25
CA ASP A 14 4.08 -12.41 8.17
C ASP A 14 3.30 -11.25 8.80
N VAL A 15 2.51 -10.53 7.98
CA VAL A 15 1.69 -9.41 8.48
C VAL A 15 0.62 -9.89 9.43
N LEU A 16 -0.03 -11.01 9.12
CA LEU A 16 -1.06 -11.59 9.97
C LEU A 16 -0.51 -12.03 11.32
N GLU A 17 0.65 -12.70 11.32
CA GLU A 17 1.31 -13.18 12.54
C GLU A 17 1.83 -12.03 13.39
N ALA A 18 2.55 -11.09 12.78
CA ALA A 18 3.15 -9.96 13.48
C ALA A 18 2.16 -8.84 13.83
N SER A 19 0.96 -8.83 13.22
CA SER A 19 -0.05 -7.76 13.33
C SER A 19 0.51 -6.37 12.99
N THR A 20 1.50 -6.29 12.12
CA THR A 20 2.17 -5.05 11.71
C THR A 20 2.65 -5.13 10.26
N GLY A 21 2.88 -3.97 9.64
CA GLY A 21 3.43 -3.87 8.30
C GLY A 21 3.32 -2.46 7.74
N ILE A 22 4.09 -2.19 6.69
CA ILE A 22 3.94 -0.99 5.86
C ILE A 22 2.95 -1.23 4.72
N SER A 23 2.69 -0.22 3.90
CA SER A 23 1.71 -0.34 2.81
C SER A 23 1.96 -1.54 1.90
N TYR A 24 3.21 -1.86 1.58
CA TYR A 24 3.56 -2.98 0.69
C TYR A 24 3.12 -4.33 1.25
N SER A 25 3.54 -4.66 2.46
CA SER A 25 3.18 -5.94 3.07
C SER A 25 1.71 -6.01 3.50
N LYS A 26 1.12 -4.89 3.95
CA LYS A 26 -0.32 -4.82 4.24
C LYS A 26 -1.17 -5.01 2.98
N ALA A 27 -0.74 -4.50 1.83
CA ALA A 27 -1.40 -4.74 0.56
C ALA A 27 -1.33 -6.22 0.14
N ASN A 28 -0.22 -6.92 0.46
CA ASN A 28 -0.12 -8.36 0.26
C ASN A 28 -1.16 -9.13 1.08
N LEU A 29 -1.33 -8.77 2.37
CA LEU A 29 -2.34 -9.39 3.22
C LEU A 29 -3.76 -9.13 2.72
N LEU A 30 -4.08 -7.87 2.40
CA LEU A 30 -5.42 -7.54 1.91
C LEU A 30 -5.74 -8.26 0.60
N ALA A 31 -4.80 -8.32 -0.34
CA ALA A 31 -4.98 -9.07 -1.57
C ALA A 31 -5.21 -10.57 -1.32
N ALA A 32 -4.47 -11.18 -0.38
CA ALA A 32 -4.63 -12.58 -0.03
C ALA A 32 -6.02 -12.85 0.57
N LEU A 33 -6.48 -12.02 1.49
CA LEU A 33 -7.79 -12.16 2.13
C LEU A 33 -8.95 -11.98 1.14
N LEU A 34 -8.87 -10.97 0.27
CA LEU A 34 -9.90 -10.73 -0.75
C LEU A 34 -9.96 -11.88 -1.77
N ARG A 35 -8.80 -12.38 -2.21
CA ARG A 35 -8.71 -13.52 -3.14
C ARG A 35 -9.22 -14.83 -2.50
N ALA A 36 -8.95 -15.04 -1.22
CA ALA A 36 -9.49 -16.18 -0.48
C ALA A 36 -11.03 -16.16 -0.40
N ASN A 37 -11.64 -14.98 -0.54
CA ASN A 37 -13.09 -14.80 -0.65
C ASN A 37 -13.59 -14.73 -2.11
N ASN A 38 -12.80 -15.21 -3.06
CA ASN A 38 -13.12 -15.25 -4.49
C ASN A 38 -13.36 -13.87 -5.13
N LEU A 39 -12.73 -12.81 -4.59
CA LEU A 39 -12.80 -11.48 -5.16
C LEU A 39 -11.59 -11.21 -6.06
N TYR A 40 -11.84 -10.78 -7.29
CA TYR A 40 -10.75 -10.32 -8.16
C TYR A 40 -10.09 -9.11 -7.55
N THR A 41 -8.78 -9.22 -7.30
CA THR A 41 -8.01 -8.20 -6.59
C THR A 41 -6.67 -8.00 -7.26
N GLY A 42 -6.29 -6.74 -7.42
CA GLY A 42 -4.99 -6.33 -7.94
C GLY A 42 -4.27 -5.36 -7.02
N PHE A 43 -3.09 -4.97 -7.45
CA PHE A 43 -2.25 -3.95 -6.84
C PHE A 43 -2.23 -2.72 -7.73
N CYS A 44 -2.30 -1.56 -7.12
CA CYS A 44 -2.06 -0.28 -7.76
C CYS A 44 -1.21 0.61 -6.85
N TYR A 45 -0.65 1.66 -7.40
CA TYR A 45 0.34 2.44 -6.70
C TYR A 45 0.10 3.94 -6.89
N ILE A 46 0.55 4.69 -5.91
CA ILE A 46 0.69 6.14 -5.98
C ILE A 46 2.10 6.53 -5.58
N ARG A 47 2.61 7.60 -6.15
CA ARG A 47 3.86 8.24 -5.76
C ARG A 47 3.54 9.35 -4.80
N ILE A 48 4.06 9.30 -3.60
CA ILE A 48 3.79 10.27 -2.55
C ILE A 48 5.06 10.80 -1.91
N LYS A 49 4.97 11.98 -1.34
CA LYS A 49 6.04 12.52 -0.52
C LYS A 49 6.03 11.81 0.84
N HIS A 50 7.09 11.06 1.07
CA HIS A 50 7.25 10.28 2.28
C HIS A 50 7.75 11.14 3.44
N LYS A 51 7.58 10.65 4.68
CA LYS A 51 8.19 11.26 5.86
C LYS A 51 9.72 11.33 5.66
N GLY A 52 10.29 12.50 5.84
CA GLY A 52 11.69 12.75 5.51
C GLY A 52 11.91 13.51 4.20
N GLY A 53 10.84 13.75 3.42
CA GLY A 53 10.86 14.61 2.23
C GLY A 53 11.22 13.89 0.93
N LEU A 54 11.57 12.60 0.98
CA LEU A 54 11.81 11.79 -0.20
C LEU A 54 10.49 11.36 -0.84
N MET A 55 10.49 11.20 -2.15
CA MET A 55 9.38 10.58 -2.87
C MET A 55 9.48 9.07 -2.75
N ALA A 56 8.34 8.43 -2.58
CA ALA A 56 8.28 6.98 -2.50
C ALA A 56 6.98 6.44 -3.09
N MET A 57 7.03 5.19 -3.52
CA MET A 57 5.83 4.44 -3.90
C MET A 57 5.00 4.13 -2.68
N HIS A 58 3.69 4.22 -2.82
CA HIS A 58 2.73 3.74 -1.83
C HIS A 58 1.81 2.71 -2.48
N ALA A 59 1.69 1.54 -1.87
CA ALA A 59 0.87 0.45 -2.39
C ALA A 59 -0.58 0.60 -1.95
N LEU A 60 -1.46 0.39 -2.89
CA LEU A 60 -2.90 0.24 -2.75
C LEU A 60 -3.34 -1.10 -3.34
N ASN A 61 -4.54 -1.52 -3.01
CA ASN A 61 -5.22 -2.60 -3.71
C ASN A 61 -6.39 -2.06 -4.54
N ALA A 62 -6.82 -2.82 -5.52
CA ALA A 62 -8.12 -2.63 -6.15
C ALA A 62 -8.88 -3.95 -6.18
N VAL A 63 -10.16 -3.90 -5.85
CA VAL A 63 -11.09 -5.04 -5.90
C VAL A 63 -12.14 -4.80 -6.97
N TYR A 64 -12.46 -5.83 -7.75
CA TYR A 64 -13.54 -5.74 -8.72
C TYR A 64 -14.90 -5.93 -8.05
N HIS A 65 -15.77 -4.94 -8.19
CA HIS A 65 -17.15 -5.00 -7.70
C HIS A 65 -18.07 -5.46 -8.83
N PRO A 66 -18.63 -6.69 -8.79
CA PRO A 66 -19.35 -7.27 -9.91
C PRO A 66 -20.64 -6.53 -10.23
N ASP A 67 -21.41 -6.08 -9.24
CA ASP A 67 -22.68 -5.40 -9.47
C ASP A 67 -22.49 -3.99 -10.05
N LEU A 68 -21.42 -3.31 -9.65
CA LEU A 68 -21.06 -1.99 -10.18
C LEU A 68 -20.22 -2.08 -11.45
N LYS A 69 -19.74 -3.28 -11.80
CA LYS A 69 -18.87 -3.57 -12.95
C LYS A 69 -17.66 -2.65 -13.02
N LYS A 70 -17.05 -2.38 -11.88
CA LYS A 70 -15.88 -1.51 -11.79
C LYS A 70 -14.88 -1.99 -10.75
N TRP A 71 -13.64 -1.56 -10.91
CA TRP A 71 -12.60 -1.69 -9.91
C TRP A 71 -12.71 -0.56 -8.89
N ILE A 72 -12.54 -0.89 -7.62
CA ILE A 72 -12.59 0.06 -6.50
C ILE A 72 -11.29 -0.08 -5.73
N ARG A 73 -10.59 1.03 -5.51
CA ARG A 73 -9.33 1.06 -4.79
C ARG A 73 -9.54 1.03 -3.29
N LEU A 74 -8.56 0.44 -2.61
CA LEU A 74 -8.52 0.26 -1.16
C LEU A 74 -7.12 0.61 -0.64
N ASP A 75 -7.04 1.31 0.47
CA ASP A 75 -5.79 1.56 1.17
C ASP A 75 -5.71 0.67 2.42
N ALA A 76 -4.85 -0.35 2.37
CA ALA A 76 -4.65 -1.31 3.45
C ALA A 76 -4.05 -0.70 4.73
N ARG A 77 -3.59 0.57 4.71
CA ARG A 77 -3.16 1.28 5.92
C ARG A 77 -4.29 1.48 6.92
N GLY A 78 -5.54 1.56 6.43
CA GLY A 78 -6.71 1.81 7.27
C GLY A 78 -6.74 3.22 7.85
N ASN A 79 -7.69 3.46 8.71
CA ASN A 79 -7.89 4.75 9.37
C ASN A 79 -6.83 5.01 10.43
N LYS A 80 -6.49 6.28 10.61
CA LYS A 80 -5.53 6.74 11.63
C LYS A 80 -6.05 7.95 12.38
N TYR A 81 -5.62 8.08 13.63
CA TYR A 81 -5.80 9.33 14.37
C TYR A 81 -5.16 10.50 13.61
N GLY A 82 -5.81 11.65 13.61
CA GLY A 82 -5.34 12.84 12.94
C GLY A 82 -5.93 13.08 11.54
N GLY A 83 -7.05 12.43 11.22
CA GLY A 83 -7.82 12.73 10.01
C GLY A 83 -7.51 11.90 8.79
N PHE A 84 -6.63 10.90 8.92
CA PHE A 84 -6.43 9.94 7.84
C PHE A 84 -7.61 8.96 7.80
N ASN A 85 -8.37 9.00 6.71
CA ASN A 85 -9.53 8.15 6.51
C ASN A 85 -9.40 7.34 5.22
N ALA A 86 -9.37 6.02 5.35
CA ALA A 86 -9.28 5.07 4.26
C ALA A 86 -10.47 4.09 4.27
N ASP A 87 -11.64 4.57 4.68
CA ASP A 87 -12.85 3.76 4.65
C ASP A 87 -13.21 3.36 3.22
N TYR A 88 -13.65 2.13 3.07
CA TYR A 88 -14.16 1.66 1.80
C TYR A 88 -15.40 2.45 1.38
N THR A 89 -15.35 3.03 0.20
CA THR A 89 -16.50 3.67 -0.44
C THR A 89 -16.56 3.31 -1.92
N HIS A 90 -17.76 3.15 -2.46
CA HIS A 90 -17.94 2.83 -3.89
C HIS A 90 -17.45 3.95 -4.82
N ASN A 91 -17.32 5.16 -4.32
CA ASN A 91 -16.88 6.33 -5.08
C ASN A 91 -15.43 6.72 -4.79
N GLU A 92 -14.73 5.92 -4.00
CA GLU A 92 -13.33 6.18 -3.60
C GLU A 92 -13.12 7.57 -2.95
N THR A 93 -14.12 8.07 -2.21
CA THR A 93 -14.07 9.41 -1.63
C THR A 93 -13.13 9.51 -0.43
N GLN A 94 -12.65 8.37 0.08
CA GLN A 94 -11.84 8.27 1.29
C GLN A 94 -10.64 7.36 1.04
N MET A 95 -9.70 7.81 0.21
CA MET A 95 -8.51 7.05 -0.16
C MET A 95 -7.32 7.21 0.81
N GLY A 96 -7.53 7.92 1.92
CA GLY A 96 -6.51 8.12 2.93
C GLY A 96 -5.43 9.13 2.58
N HIS A 97 -5.07 9.29 1.31
CA HIS A 97 -4.10 10.28 0.83
C HIS A 97 -4.69 11.06 -0.34
N VAL A 98 -4.61 12.37 -0.25
CA VAL A 98 -4.98 13.28 -1.33
C VAL A 98 -3.71 13.65 -2.08
N ILE A 99 -3.69 13.40 -3.39
CA ILE A 99 -2.52 13.67 -4.24
C ILE A 99 -2.26 15.18 -4.34
N ASP A 100 -1.04 15.56 -4.00
CA ASP A 100 -0.52 16.92 -4.22
C ASP A 100 0.37 16.94 -5.46
N SER A 101 -0.22 17.21 -6.61
CA SER A 101 0.52 17.27 -7.89
C SER A 101 1.57 18.39 -7.91
N ALA A 102 1.38 19.47 -7.14
CA ALA A 102 2.36 20.54 -7.03
C ALA A 102 3.62 20.09 -6.27
N ALA A 103 3.48 19.12 -5.37
CA ALA A 103 4.59 18.48 -4.68
C ALA A 103 5.26 17.35 -5.49
N GLY A 104 4.78 17.06 -6.70
CA GLY A 104 5.29 15.99 -7.56
C GLY A 104 4.69 14.62 -7.26
N GLU A 105 3.59 14.59 -6.53
CA GLU A 105 2.84 13.35 -6.30
C GLU A 105 1.92 13.03 -7.48
N TYR A 106 1.71 11.74 -7.75
CA TYR A 106 0.77 11.32 -8.78
C TYR A 106 0.30 9.86 -8.59
N GLU A 107 -0.78 9.50 -9.27
CA GLU A 107 -1.33 8.16 -9.32
C GLU A 107 -0.86 7.45 -10.59
N PHE A 108 -0.50 6.17 -10.46
CA PHE A 108 -0.29 5.31 -11.62
C PHE A 108 -1.62 4.69 -12.05
N ASN A 109 -1.83 4.59 -13.35
CA ASN A 109 -3.07 4.02 -13.89
C ASN A 109 -3.05 2.49 -13.99
N ASP A 110 -1.91 1.88 -13.70
CA ASP A 110 -1.73 0.45 -13.85
C ASP A 110 -2.39 -0.33 -12.72
N LEU A 111 -3.08 -1.40 -13.08
CA LEU A 111 -3.58 -2.41 -12.18
C LEU A 111 -2.89 -3.73 -12.50
N ILE A 112 -2.12 -4.26 -11.56
CA ILE A 112 -1.30 -5.45 -11.76
C ILE A 112 -1.68 -6.57 -10.79
N ALA A 113 -1.48 -7.81 -11.24
CA ALA A 113 -1.90 -8.99 -10.49
C ALA A 113 -0.97 -9.35 -9.31
N VAL A 114 0.28 -8.91 -9.39
CA VAL A 114 1.32 -9.18 -8.38
C VAL A 114 1.93 -7.88 -7.91
N PRO A 115 2.48 -7.81 -6.70
CA PRO A 115 3.13 -6.59 -6.23
C PRO A 115 4.34 -6.23 -7.10
N LEU A 116 4.65 -4.94 -7.17
CA LEU A 116 5.83 -4.46 -7.91
C LEU A 116 7.11 -5.10 -7.35
N PRO A 117 8.01 -5.58 -8.22
CA PRO A 117 9.27 -6.18 -7.78
C PRO A 117 10.14 -5.26 -6.92
N SER A 118 10.16 -3.96 -7.19
CA SER A 118 10.90 -2.98 -6.38
C SER A 118 10.40 -2.91 -4.94
N THR A 119 9.08 -2.96 -4.73
CA THR A 119 8.49 -2.94 -3.39
C THR A 119 8.75 -4.22 -2.61
N MET A 120 8.77 -5.37 -3.29
CA MET A 120 9.11 -6.64 -2.66
C MET A 120 10.61 -6.72 -2.34
N ARG A 121 11.46 -6.28 -3.26
CA ARG A 121 12.91 -6.29 -3.10
C ARG A 121 13.36 -5.49 -1.88
N VAL A 122 12.80 -4.30 -1.66
CA VAL A 122 13.17 -3.49 -0.48
C VAL A 122 12.80 -4.18 0.82
N LEU A 123 11.66 -4.88 0.88
CA LEU A 123 11.27 -5.66 2.06
C LEU A 123 12.20 -6.84 2.30
N GLU A 124 12.54 -7.58 1.24
CA GLU A 124 13.34 -8.81 1.31
C GLU A 124 14.81 -8.54 1.64
N GLN A 125 15.37 -7.44 1.16
CA GLN A 125 16.79 -7.10 1.32
C GLN A 125 17.09 -6.26 2.55
N SER A 126 16.08 -5.73 3.21
CA SER A 126 16.26 -4.85 4.35
C SER A 126 16.35 -5.62 5.66
N THR A 127 17.32 -5.25 6.47
CA THR A 127 17.53 -5.82 7.84
C THR A 127 17.30 -4.80 8.94
N ASN A 128 17.12 -3.53 8.58
CA ASN A 128 16.86 -2.44 9.51
C ASN A 128 15.66 -1.64 9.03
N PHE A 129 14.58 -1.66 9.84
CA PHE A 129 13.32 -1.01 9.50
C PHE A 129 13.48 0.51 9.30
N TYR A 130 14.19 1.18 10.19
CA TYR A 130 14.35 2.64 10.12
C TYR A 130 15.10 3.07 8.88
N LYS A 131 16.22 2.36 8.58
CA LYS A 131 16.99 2.62 7.36
C LYS A 131 16.12 2.42 6.12
N MET A 132 15.41 1.30 6.04
CA MET A 132 14.50 1.01 4.94
C MET A 132 13.45 2.11 4.79
N TYR A 133 12.73 2.40 5.87
CA TYR A 133 11.56 3.27 5.83
C TYR A 133 11.89 4.73 5.52
N PHE A 134 13.02 5.23 5.98
CA PHE A 134 13.38 6.64 5.81
C PHE A 134 14.34 6.91 4.64
N ASN A 135 15.05 5.89 4.14
CA ASN A 135 16.08 6.11 3.13
C ASN A 135 15.96 5.22 1.89
N ASP A 136 15.46 3.99 2.03
CA ASP A 136 15.59 2.98 0.99
C ASP A 136 14.25 2.66 0.28
N MET A 137 13.15 3.36 0.64
CA MET A 137 11.85 3.15 -0.01
C MET A 137 11.96 3.47 -1.50
N PRO A 138 11.49 2.57 -2.38
CA PRO A 138 11.60 2.80 -3.82
C PRO A 138 10.75 3.99 -4.25
N ASP A 139 11.32 4.84 -5.06
CA ASP A 139 10.62 5.76 -5.91
C ASP A 139 10.19 5.05 -7.20
N TYR A 140 9.57 5.75 -8.13
CA TYR A 140 9.17 5.18 -9.40
C TYR A 140 10.37 4.60 -10.16
N ASP A 141 10.27 3.31 -10.49
CA ASP A 141 11.17 2.66 -11.43
C ASP A 141 10.66 2.94 -12.85
N ALA A 142 11.32 3.85 -13.49
CA ALA A 142 11.11 4.06 -14.91
C ALA A 142 11.59 2.84 -15.71
#